data_21298e5d9d4fb4c446983b5b80a4a303
#
_entry.id   21298e5d9d4fb4c446983b5b80a4a303
#
_cell.length_a   1.000
_cell.length_b   1.000
_cell.length_c   1.000
_cell.angle_alpha   90.00
_cell.angle_beta   90.00
_cell.angle_gamma   90.00
#
_symmetry.space_group_name_H-M   'P 1'
#
loop_
_entity.id
_entity.type
_entity.pdbx_description
1 polymer ?
#
loop_
_entity_poly.entity_id
_entity_poly.type
_entity_poly.pdbx_seq_one_letter_code
_entity_poly.pdbx_strand_id
1 'polypeptide(L)'
;MRRSAWRVAMLVFLAVVSANMASDESGRTLRVKVTYTGPGAVDEGHRIFISVFDTSYIGHQGVLPLATVSVTHNGQTASFKDLPKSPVYVAAFYDKAGGYDPAASDSPPSGAPAGLYGKQPGIADPVAIEAGTTAEIEMTFDDTIKMP
;
A
#
# COMPACT_ATOMS: atom_id res chain seq x y z
N MET A 1 -36.75 -64.85 30.56
CA MET A 1 -36.15 -64.50 29.27
C MET A 1 -36.12 -63.03 29.15
N ARG A 2 -34.93 -62.41 29.29
CA ARG A 2 -34.73 -60.93 29.10
C ARG A 2 -34.02 -60.79 27.79
N ARG A 3 -34.68 -60.14 26.83
CA ARG A 3 -34.05 -59.71 25.57
C ARG A 3 -33.43 -58.34 25.76
N SER A 4 -32.10 -58.29 25.79
CA SER A 4 -31.34 -57.09 25.77
C SER A 4 -31.37 -56.52 24.37
N ALA A 5 -32.04 -55.37 24.21
CA ALA A 5 -31.99 -54.62 22.97
C ALA A 5 -30.72 -53.74 23.02
N TRP A 6 -29.73 -54.07 22.25
CA TRP A 6 -28.59 -53.23 21.99
C TRP A 6 -29.00 -52.13 21.02
N ARG A 7 -29.11 -50.93 21.53
CA ARG A 7 -29.22 -49.74 20.70
C ARG A 7 -27.82 -49.34 20.29
N VAL A 8 -27.51 -49.64 19.05
CA VAL A 8 -26.32 -49.07 18.39
C VAL A 8 -26.61 -47.62 18.10
N ALA A 9 -26.06 -46.72 18.90
CA ALA A 9 -26.05 -45.30 18.60
C ALA A 9 -25.01 -45.07 17.52
N MET A 10 -25.46 -44.87 16.30
CA MET A 10 -24.63 -44.45 15.17
C MET A 10 -24.34 -42.99 15.34
N LEU A 11 -23.16 -42.67 15.86
CA LEU A 11 -22.65 -41.30 15.90
C LEU A 11 -22.24 -40.92 14.47
N VAL A 12 -23.10 -40.15 13.82
CA VAL A 12 -22.75 -39.48 12.57
C VAL A 12 -21.82 -38.34 12.92
N PHE A 13 -20.53 -38.57 12.74
CA PHE A 13 -19.57 -37.47 12.73
C PHE A 13 -19.82 -36.63 11.47
N LEU A 14 -20.55 -35.53 11.62
CA LEU A 14 -20.60 -34.50 10.62
C LEU A 14 -19.24 -33.80 10.64
N ALA A 15 -18.34 -34.25 9.78
CA ALA A 15 -17.12 -33.51 9.51
C ALA A 15 -17.54 -32.20 8.82
N VAL A 16 -17.62 -31.11 9.59
CA VAL A 16 -17.72 -29.76 9.04
C VAL A 16 -16.35 -29.51 8.41
N VAL A 17 -16.25 -29.78 7.12
CA VAL A 17 -15.15 -29.28 6.31
C VAL A 17 -15.40 -27.79 6.22
N SER A 18 -14.82 -27.03 7.15
CA SER A 18 -14.67 -25.60 6.97
C SER A 18 -13.76 -25.43 5.76
N ALA A 19 -14.35 -25.22 4.61
CA ALA A 19 -13.62 -24.72 3.46
C ALA A 19 -13.11 -23.35 3.88
N ASN A 20 -11.86 -23.29 4.32
CA ASN A 20 -11.13 -22.05 4.34
C ASN A 20 -11.08 -21.59 2.89
N MET A 21 -12.03 -20.74 2.50
CA MET A 21 -11.85 -19.93 1.34
C MET A 21 -10.64 -19.06 1.68
N ALA A 22 -9.47 -19.45 1.16
CA ALA A 22 -8.33 -18.57 1.15
C ALA A 22 -8.83 -17.30 0.45
N SER A 23 -9.11 -16.24 1.22
CA SER A 23 -9.26 -14.91 0.66
C SER A 23 -7.99 -14.67 -0.14
N ASP A 24 -8.08 -14.09 -1.35
CA ASP A 24 -6.93 -13.68 -2.18
C ASP A 24 -6.08 -12.59 -1.50
N GLU A 25 -6.27 -12.39 -0.21
CA GLU A 25 -5.47 -11.52 0.62
C GLU A 25 -4.08 -12.11 0.76
N SER A 26 -3.13 -11.51 0.07
CA SER A 26 -1.73 -11.94 0.09
C SER A 26 -1.08 -11.76 1.46
N GLY A 27 -1.68 -10.94 2.34
CA GLY A 27 -1.11 -10.53 3.62
C GLY A 27 0.18 -9.71 3.48
N ARG A 28 0.49 -9.20 2.28
CA ARG A 28 1.65 -8.34 2.06
C ARG A 28 1.36 -6.95 2.61
N THR A 29 2.20 -6.50 3.52
CA THR A 29 2.12 -5.16 4.11
C THR A 29 3.40 -4.40 3.80
N LEU A 30 3.26 -3.16 3.37
CA LEU A 30 4.36 -2.21 3.19
C LEU A 30 4.17 -1.02 4.13
N ARG A 31 5.20 -0.69 4.88
CA ARG A 31 5.25 0.52 5.70
C ARG A 31 6.31 1.46 5.12
N VAL A 32 5.90 2.68 4.84
CA VAL A 32 6.74 3.71 4.23
C VAL A 32 6.83 4.89 5.19
N LYS A 33 8.00 5.12 5.75
CA LYS A 33 8.32 6.37 6.45
C LYS A 33 8.74 7.40 5.41
N VAL A 34 8.02 8.51 5.32
CA VAL A 34 8.27 9.53 4.31
C VAL A 34 8.65 10.85 4.96
N THR A 35 9.68 11.49 4.42
CA THR A 35 10.17 12.81 4.83
C THR A 35 10.31 13.70 3.61
N TYR A 36 9.66 14.85 3.66
CA TYR A 36 9.86 15.93 2.70
C TYR A 36 10.77 16.99 3.30
N THR A 37 11.86 17.30 2.62
CA THR A 37 12.89 18.25 3.09
C THR A 37 12.89 19.58 2.37
N GLY A 38 12.02 19.75 1.39
CA GLY A 38 11.86 21.02 0.66
C GLY A 38 11.09 22.07 1.47
N PRO A 39 10.89 23.26 0.87
CA PRO A 39 10.14 24.33 1.50
C PRO A 39 8.66 23.99 1.68
N GLY A 40 8.10 24.39 2.80
CA GLY A 40 6.70 24.21 3.15
C GLY A 40 6.48 23.25 4.31
N ALA A 41 5.39 23.45 5.03
CA ALA A 41 5.00 22.61 6.15
C ALA A 41 4.13 21.45 5.67
N VAL A 42 4.34 20.27 6.23
CA VAL A 42 3.46 19.13 6.05
C VAL A 42 2.43 19.13 7.17
N ASP A 43 1.17 19.28 6.81
CA ASP A 43 0.04 19.38 7.74
C ASP A 43 -1.24 18.80 7.11
N GLU A 44 -2.37 18.93 7.77
CA GLU A 44 -3.65 18.44 7.27
C GLU A 44 -4.10 19.08 5.96
N GLY A 45 -3.73 20.33 5.72
CA GLY A 45 -4.05 21.06 4.49
C GLY A 45 -3.02 20.87 3.37
N HIS A 46 -1.81 20.39 3.72
CA HIS A 46 -0.68 20.23 2.81
C HIS A 46 -0.03 18.87 3.09
N ARG A 47 -0.61 17.85 2.52
CA ARG A 47 -0.25 16.45 2.81
C ARG A 47 0.83 15.93 1.88
N ILE A 48 1.50 14.88 2.31
CA ILE A 48 2.27 14.03 1.42
C ILE A 48 1.39 12.85 1.03
N PHE A 49 1.27 12.60 -0.27
CA PHE A 49 0.58 11.43 -0.80
C PHE A 49 1.61 10.42 -1.25
N ILE A 50 1.45 9.20 -0.79
CA ILE A 50 2.31 8.07 -1.12
C ILE A 50 1.49 7.07 -1.93
N SER A 51 2.00 6.67 -3.08
CA SER A 51 1.36 5.70 -3.96
C SER A 51 2.26 4.51 -4.22
N VAL A 52 1.66 3.34 -4.29
CA VAL A 52 2.31 2.06 -4.57
C VAL A 52 1.85 1.56 -5.92
N PHE A 53 2.80 1.16 -6.76
CA PHE A 53 2.58 0.69 -8.13
C PHE A 53 3.11 -0.73 -8.33
N ASP A 54 2.57 -1.45 -9.29
CA ASP A 54 3.08 -2.76 -9.71
C ASP A 54 4.09 -2.69 -10.88
N THR A 55 4.47 -1.49 -11.27
CA THR A 55 5.42 -1.22 -12.36
C THR A 55 6.32 -0.06 -12.02
N SER A 56 7.51 -0.05 -12.59
CA SER A 56 8.46 1.06 -12.51
C SER A 56 8.13 2.23 -13.44
N TYR A 57 7.16 2.07 -14.35
CA TYR A 57 6.76 3.12 -15.31
C TYR A 57 5.81 4.16 -14.70
N ILE A 58 6.13 4.60 -13.51
CA ILE A 58 5.34 5.60 -12.78
C ILE A 58 5.31 6.93 -13.56
N GLY A 59 4.12 7.53 -13.65
CA GLY A 59 3.91 8.77 -14.39
C GLY A 59 3.65 8.59 -15.90
N HIS A 60 3.73 7.38 -16.42
CA HIS A 60 3.32 7.10 -17.79
C HIS A 60 1.80 7.02 -17.93
N GLN A 61 1.31 7.42 -19.09
CA GLN A 61 -0.12 7.40 -19.37
C GLN A 61 -0.71 6.00 -19.18
N GLY A 62 -1.84 5.92 -18.47
CA GLY A 62 -2.54 4.67 -18.19
C GLY A 62 -2.00 3.86 -17.01
N VAL A 63 -0.92 4.31 -16.38
CA VAL A 63 -0.38 3.68 -15.17
C VAL A 63 -1.08 4.27 -13.94
N LEU A 64 -1.83 3.41 -13.23
CA LEU A 64 -2.54 3.77 -12.02
C LEU A 64 -1.91 3.09 -10.80
N PRO A 65 -1.94 3.73 -9.64
CA PRO A 65 -1.45 3.11 -8.41
C PRO A 65 -2.36 1.96 -7.95
N LEU A 66 -1.77 0.98 -7.29
CA LEU A 66 -2.49 -0.07 -6.57
C LEU A 66 -3.20 0.50 -5.33
N ALA A 67 -2.56 1.45 -4.66
CA ALA A 67 -3.08 2.12 -3.48
C ALA A 67 -2.38 3.47 -3.27
N THR A 68 -3.10 4.39 -2.65
CA THR A 68 -2.58 5.70 -2.25
C THR A 68 -2.99 6.00 -0.80
N VAL A 69 -2.03 6.44 -0.01
CA VAL A 69 -2.22 6.85 1.39
C VAL A 69 -1.59 8.23 1.58
N SER A 70 -2.24 9.08 2.35
CA SER A 70 -1.68 10.40 2.70
C SER A 70 -1.21 10.44 4.14
N VAL A 71 -0.21 11.28 4.40
CA VAL A 71 0.28 11.60 5.74
C VAL A 71 0.20 13.10 5.98
N THR A 72 -0.02 13.47 7.23
CA THR A 72 -0.25 14.87 7.66
C THR A 72 0.91 15.44 8.45
N HIS A 73 1.94 14.63 8.71
CA HIS A 73 3.14 15.04 9.43
C HIS A 73 4.38 14.55 8.71
N ASN A 74 5.41 15.37 8.72
CA ASN A 74 6.70 14.98 8.17
C ASN A 74 7.34 13.85 9.00
N GLY A 75 7.86 12.83 8.33
CA GLY A 75 8.43 11.65 8.98
C GLY A 75 7.39 10.63 9.45
N GLN A 76 6.13 10.81 9.13
CA GLN A 76 5.07 9.85 9.43
C GLN A 76 5.20 8.59 8.56
N THR A 77 4.75 7.47 9.09
CA THR A 77 4.73 6.19 8.37
C THR A 77 3.33 5.92 7.79
N ALA A 78 3.29 5.70 6.48
CA ALA A 78 2.11 5.21 5.78
C ALA A 78 2.12 3.68 5.74
N SER A 79 0.97 3.05 5.96
CA SER A 79 0.81 1.60 5.89
C SER A 79 -0.08 1.21 4.72
N PHE A 80 0.38 0.25 3.93
CA PHE A 80 -0.36 -0.39 2.84
C PHE A 80 -0.53 -1.86 3.16
N LYS A 81 -1.77 -2.29 3.34
CA LYS A 81 -2.11 -3.68 3.69
C LYS A 81 -2.65 -4.43 2.48
N ASP A 82 -2.48 -5.74 2.51
CA ASP A 82 -3.05 -6.65 1.51
C ASP A 82 -2.71 -6.28 0.07
N LEU A 83 -1.43 -5.92 -0.15
CA LEU A 83 -0.94 -5.61 -1.49
C LEU A 83 -0.99 -6.87 -2.37
N PRO A 84 -1.60 -6.79 -3.57
CA PRO A 84 -1.87 -7.97 -4.39
C PRO A 84 -0.64 -8.48 -5.13
N LYS A 85 0.43 -7.69 -5.20
CA LYS A 85 1.61 -7.98 -6.01
C LYS A 85 2.92 -7.68 -5.29
N SER A 86 3.98 -8.31 -5.76
CA SER A 86 5.38 -8.07 -5.41
C SER A 86 6.26 -8.41 -6.62
N PRO A 87 7.30 -7.64 -6.92
CA PRO A 87 7.69 -6.41 -6.24
C PRO A 87 6.73 -5.25 -6.50
N VAL A 88 6.80 -4.24 -5.65
CA VAL A 88 6.11 -2.97 -5.82
C VAL A 88 7.08 -1.80 -5.92
N TYR A 89 6.60 -0.69 -6.41
CA TYR A 89 7.36 0.55 -6.60
C TYR A 89 6.63 1.69 -5.92
N VAL A 90 7.37 2.62 -5.31
CA VAL A 90 6.79 3.65 -4.45
C VAL A 90 7.15 5.04 -4.95
N ALA A 91 6.15 5.89 -5.04
CA ALA A 91 6.28 7.30 -5.33
C ALA A 91 5.57 8.14 -4.26
N ALA A 92 6.02 9.34 -4.08
CA ALA A 92 5.36 10.31 -3.21
C ALA A 92 5.34 11.70 -3.87
N PHE A 93 4.35 12.50 -3.53
CA PHE A 93 4.36 13.93 -3.86
C PHE A 93 3.82 14.74 -2.67
N TYR A 94 4.27 15.98 -2.59
CA TYR A 94 3.84 16.94 -1.61
C TYR A 94 2.82 17.89 -2.22
N ASP A 95 1.62 17.91 -1.66
CA ASP A 95 0.55 18.81 -2.10
C ASP A 95 0.77 20.21 -1.53
N LYS A 96 1.69 20.94 -2.16
CA LYS A 96 2.09 22.29 -1.73
C LYS A 96 0.95 23.30 -1.83
N ALA A 97 0.10 23.16 -2.83
CA ALA A 97 -1.04 24.06 -3.02
C ALA A 97 -2.19 23.78 -2.06
N GLY A 98 -2.28 22.56 -1.56
CA GLY A 98 -3.37 22.09 -0.71
C GLY A 98 -4.63 21.72 -1.49
N GLY A 99 -5.50 20.93 -0.84
CA GLY A 99 -6.81 20.60 -1.39
C GLY A 99 -6.84 19.48 -2.43
N TYR A 100 -5.73 18.79 -2.67
CA TYR A 100 -5.74 17.64 -3.56
C TYR A 100 -6.60 16.51 -2.99
N ASP A 101 -7.47 15.97 -3.84
CA ASP A 101 -8.33 14.83 -3.52
C ASP A 101 -8.11 13.72 -4.56
N PRO A 102 -7.53 12.58 -4.18
CA PRO A 102 -7.29 11.48 -5.10
C PRO A 102 -8.60 10.84 -5.61
N ALA A 103 -9.72 11.03 -4.93
CA ALA A 103 -11.02 10.57 -5.40
C ALA A 103 -11.58 11.45 -6.54
N ALA A 104 -11.15 12.71 -6.63
CA ALA A 104 -11.61 13.67 -7.63
C ALA A 104 -10.67 13.78 -8.84
N SER A 105 -9.41 13.35 -8.72
CA SER A 105 -8.41 13.46 -9.78
C SER A 105 -7.44 12.28 -9.75
N ASP A 106 -7.22 11.67 -10.90
CA ASP A 106 -6.24 10.60 -11.08
C ASP A 106 -4.79 11.11 -11.21
N SER A 107 -4.64 12.40 -11.40
CA SER A 107 -3.32 13.03 -11.61
C SER A 107 -2.96 13.94 -10.46
N PRO A 108 -1.73 13.82 -9.93
CA PRO A 108 -1.20 14.81 -8.98
C PRO A 108 -1.18 16.22 -9.58
N PRO A 109 -1.23 17.26 -8.74
CA PRO A 109 -1.14 18.62 -9.22
C PRO A 109 0.17 18.88 -9.97
N SER A 110 0.10 19.57 -11.13
CA SER A 110 1.29 20.00 -11.86
C SER A 110 2.18 20.89 -10.98
N GLY A 111 3.48 20.67 -11.06
CA GLY A 111 4.47 21.41 -10.26
C GLY A 111 4.61 20.96 -8.81
N ALA A 112 3.84 19.96 -8.35
CA ALA A 112 4.00 19.43 -7.01
C ALA A 112 5.37 18.76 -6.85
N PRO A 113 6.11 19.01 -5.76
CA PRO A 113 7.32 18.29 -5.45
C PRO A 113 7.06 16.79 -5.36
N ALA A 114 7.91 16.00 -6.00
CA ALA A 114 7.73 14.55 -6.09
C ALA A 114 9.04 13.79 -5.87
N GLY A 115 8.93 12.53 -5.50
CA GLY A 115 10.05 11.63 -5.33
C GLY A 115 9.67 10.19 -5.61
N LEU A 116 10.67 9.41 -5.97
CA LEU A 116 10.59 7.97 -6.13
C LEU A 116 11.48 7.30 -5.10
N TYR A 117 11.01 6.19 -4.55
CA TYR A 117 11.86 5.35 -3.73
C TYR A 117 12.88 4.64 -4.62
N GLY A 118 14.15 4.98 -4.43
CA GLY A 118 15.24 4.40 -5.21
C GLY A 118 16.58 5.02 -4.88
N LYS A 119 17.65 4.36 -5.31
CA LYS A 119 19.03 4.81 -5.10
C LYS A 119 19.43 5.98 -5.99
N GLN A 120 18.75 6.10 -7.13
CA GLN A 120 19.02 7.15 -8.10
C GLN A 120 17.78 8.04 -8.30
N PRO A 121 17.95 9.37 -8.39
CA PRO A 121 16.86 10.27 -8.66
C PRO A 121 16.11 9.90 -9.95
N GLY A 122 14.78 9.90 -9.89
CA GLY A 122 13.93 9.63 -11.05
C GLY A 122 13.82 8.15 -11.45
N ILE A 123 14.43 7.24 -10.69
CA ILE A 123 14.36 5.79 -10.94
C ILE A 123 13.79 5.10 -9.69
N ALA A 124 12.66 4.42 -9.86
CA ALA A 124 12.06 3.65 -8.78
C ALA A 124 12.74 2.28 -8.65
N ASP A 125 13.18 1.94 -7.44
CA ASP A 125 13.69 0.62 -7.12
C ASP A 125 12.55 -0.33 -6.71
N PRO A 126 12.64 -1.62 -7.06
CA PRO A 126 11.64 -2.60 -6.63
C PRO A 126 11.73 -2.85 -5.13
N VAL A 127 10.57 -3.02 -4.50
CA VAL A 127 10.43 -3.45 -3.11
C VAL A 127 9.77 -4.82 -3.12
N ALA A 128 10.53 -5.85 -2.78
CA ALA A 128 10.03 -7.21 -2.66
C ALA A 128 9.36 -7.42 -1.30
N ILE A 129 8.16 -7.98 -1.33
CA ILE A 129 7.38 -8.29 -0.12
C ILE A 129 6.85 -9.70 -0.25
N GLU A 130 7.31 -10.60 0.60
CA GLU A 130 6.78 -11.97 0.64
C GLU A 130 5.37 -11.99 1.21
N ALA A 131 4.54 -12.90 0.72
CA ALA A 131 3.18 -13.09 1.24
C ALA A 131 3.21 -13.36 2.75
N GLY A 132 2.31 -12.69 3.48
CA GLY A 132 2.22 -12.81 4.94
C GLY A 132 3.28 -12.02 5.71
N THR A 133 4.11 -11.21 5.05
CA THR A 133 5.15 -10.40 5.69
C THR A 133 4.93 -8.91 5.57
N THR A 134 5.66 -8.16 6.41
CA THR A 134 5.71 -6.70 6.38
C THR A 134 7.10 -6.25 5.96
N ALA A 135 7.18 -5.45 4.89
CA ALA A 135 8.39 -4.73 4.52
C ALA A 135 8.32 -3.29 5.03
N GLU A 136 9.45 -2.74 5.43
CA GLU A 136 9.59 -1.36 5.87
C GLU A 136 10.64 -0.65 5.02
N ILE A 137 10.28 0.55 4.52
CA ILE A 137 11.20 1.41 3.79
C ILE A 137 11.12 2.84 4.32
N GLU A 138 12.20 3.58 4.10
CA GLU A 138 12.24 5.02 4.33
C GLU A 138 12.53 5.71 3.01
N MET A 139 11.83 6.81 2.75
CA MET A 139 12.13 7.66 1.61
C MET A 139 12.14 9.12 2.01
N THR A 140 13.06 9.83 1.41
CA THR A 140 13.20 11.28 1.57
C THR A 140 13.19 11.93 0.20
N PHE A 141 12.46 13.02 0.05
CA PHE A 141 12.45 13.79 -1.19
C PHE A 141 12.33 15.28 -0.89
N ASP A 142 12.66 16.08 -1.88
CA ASP A 142 12.61 17.54 -1.84
C ASP A 142 11.86 18.10 -3.05
N ASP A 143 12.04 19.37 -3.36
CA ASP A 143 11.40 20.03 -4.49
C ASP A 143 12.24 20.04 -5.78
N THR A 144 13.27 19.23 -5.85
CA THR A 144 14.14 19.12 -7.04
C THR A 144 13.40 18.49 -8.23
N ILE A 145 12.62 17.46 -7.98
CA ILE A 145 11.77 16.80 -8.97
C ILE A 145 10.34 17.27 -8.76
N LYS A 146 9.68 17.64 -9.83
CA LYS A 146 8.30 18.10 -9.80
C LYS A 146 7.43 17.32 -10.77
N MET A 147 6.16 17.19 -10.40
CA MET A 147 5.16 16.64 -11.31
C MET A 147 5.03 17.53 -12.56
N PRO A 148 4.90 16.90 -13.75
CA PRO A 148 4.74 17.62 -15.02
C PRO A 148 3.47 18.46 -15.08
#